data_15c3dd7c3a33817d306ba732bb266c00
#
_entry.id   15c3dd7c3a33817d306ba732bb266c00
#
_cell.length_a   1.000
_cell.length_b   1.000
_cell.length_c   1.000
_cell.angle_alpha   90.00
_cell.angle_beta   90.00
_cell.angle_gamma   90.00
#
_symmetry.space_group_name_H-M   'P 1'
#
loop_
_entity.id
_entity.type
_entity.pdbx_description
1 polymer ?
#
loop_
_entity_poly.entity_id
_entity_poly.type
_entity_poly.pdbx_seq_one_letter_code
_entity_poly.pdbx_strand_id
1 'polypeptide(L)'
;SRQRYWGEPFPIYYDAEGMPQTISDDALPLCLPEVDKFLPTADGQPPLGRAENWCTSEGFPYELSTMPGFAGSSAYYLRYMDPHNDSALVAPEKNAYWRHVDLYVGGAEHATGHLIYSRFWNKFLFDLGLIVEDEPFRKLVNQGMIQGRSNFVYRIKDTNTFVSLGLKEQYDTTPIHVDVNIVSNDQLDLEAFKAWRPEYATADFILEDGKYICGWAVEKMSKSMY
;
A
#
# COMPACT_ATOMS: atom_id res chain seq x y z
N SER A 1 -18.57 -2.51 0.52
CA SER A 1 -17.20 -3.02 0.44
C SER A 1 -16.14 -2.08 1.00
N ARG A 2 -16.51 -1.02 1.67
CA ARG A 2 -15.60 -0.01 2.22
C ARG A 2 -15.48 -0.14 3.74
N GLN A 3 -15.14 -1.29 4.20
CA GLN A 3 -14.92 -1.60 5.60
C GLN A 3 -13.57 -1.04 6.10
N ARG A 4 -13.27 0.23 5.78
CA ARG A 4 -12.02 0.90 6.10
C ARG A 4 -12.25 2.06 7.07
N TYR A 5 -11.37 2.18 8.05
CA TYR A 5 -11.27 3.35 8.92
C TYR A 5 -10.30 4.40 8.34
N TRP A 6 -9.10 3.95 7.95
CA TRP A 6 -8.05 4.82 7.44
C TRP A 6 -8.35 5.29 6.01
N GLY A 7 -8.50 6.59 5.86
CA GLY A 7 -8.79 7.31 4.62
C GLY A 7 -9.31 8.69 4.96
N GLU A 8 -9.43 9.56 3.96
CA GLU A 8 -10.03 10.86 4.10
C GLU A 8 -11.54 10.70 4.36
N PRO A 9 -12.11 11.27 5.44
CA PRO A 9 -13.55 11.22 5.66
C PRO A 9 -14.27 12.06 4.61
N PHE A 10 -15.48 11.64 4.22
CA PHE A 10 -16.33 12.48 3.38
C PHE A 10 -16.93 13.61 4.22
N PRO A 11 -16.83 14.89 3.79
CA PRO A 11 -17.40 16.01 4.51
C PRO A 11 -18.92 16.11 4.24
N ILE A 12 -19.66 15.04 4.56
CA ILE A 12 -21.08 14.86 4.28
C ILE A 12 -21.77 14.35 5.53
N TYR A 13 -22.95 14.91 5.83
CA TYR A 13 -23.88 14.39 6.82
C TYR A 13 -25.23 14.08 6.16
N TYR A 14 -26.08 13.34 6.85
CA TYR A 14 -27.43 13.01 6.41
C TYR A 14 -28.46 13.75 7.26
N ASP A 15 -29.34 14.51 6.62
CA ASP A 15 -30.40 15.25 7.31
C ASP A 15 -31.53 14.33 7.84
N ALA A 16 -32.59 14.94 8.39
CA ALA A 16 -33.70 14.21 8.98
C ALA A 16 -34.47 13.32 7.99
N GLU A 17 -34.41 13.69 6.71
CA GLU A 17 -35.02 12.95 5.59
C GLU A 17 -34.05 11.89 5.01
N GLY A 18 -32.80 11.80 5.54
CA GLY A 18 -31.76 10.91 5.06
C GLY A 18 -31.09 11.38 3.77
N MET A 19 -31.22 12.66 3.43
CA MET A 19 -30.58 13.23 2.24
C MET A 19 -29.17 13.69 2.58
N PRO A 20 -28.17 13.43 1.69
CA PRO A 20 -26.80 13.87 1.92
C PRO A 20 -26.67 15.39 1.77
N GLN A 21 -26.01 16.00 2.75
CA GLN A 21 -25.71 17.42 2.83
C GLN A 21 -24.21 17.61 3.02
N THR A 22 -23.63 18.70 2.50
CA THR A 22 -22.24 19.07 2.77
C THR A 22 -22.13 19.76 4.12
N ILE A 23 -21.04 19.51 4.84
CA ILE A 23 -20.72 20.29 6.04
C ILE A 23 -20.30 21.71 5.64
N SER A 24 -20.39 22.65 6.58
CA SER A 24 -19.94 24.03 6.35
C SER A 24 -18.39 24.12 6.34
N ASP A 25 -17.85 25.12 5.64
CA ASP A 25 -16.40 25.32 5.50
C ASP A 25 -15.70 25.53 6.84
N ASP A 26 -16.36 26.15 7.79
CA ASP A 26 -15.86 26.40 9.16
C ASP A 26 -15.83 25.14 10.04
N ALA A 27 -16.50 24.07 9.63
CA ALA A 27 -16.40 22.74 10.27
C ALA A 27 -15.24 21.89 9.73
N LEU A 28 -14.48 22.39 8.76
CA LEU A 28 -13.28 21.72 8.24
C LEU A 28 -12.02 22.09 9.02
N PRO A 29 -11.03 21.21 9.14
CA PRO A 29 -10.99 19.84 8.60
C PRO A 29 -11.85 18.86 9.43
N LEU A 30 -12.59 17.99 8.74
CA LEU A 30 -13.27 16.87 9.39
C LEU A 30 -12.25 15.79 9.74
N CYS A 31 -11.94 15.61 11.02
CA CYS A 31 -10.96 14.66 11.50
C CYS A 31 -11.60 13.33 11.88
N LEU A 32 -10.92 12.23 11.61
CA LEU A 32 -11.36 10.90 12.04
C LEU A 32 -11.43 10.81 13.57
N PRO A 33 -12.54 10.28 14.14
CA PRO A 33 -12.67 10.11 15.58
C PRO A 33 -11.89 8.90 16.08
N GLU A 34 -11.65 8.80 17.37
CA GLU A 34 -11.18 7.55 17.96
C GLU A 34 -12.28 6.48 17.96
N VAL A 35 -11.90 5.23 17.72
CA VAL A 35 -12.77 4.05 17.76
C VAL A 35 -12.12 2.95 18.60
N ASP A 36 -12.94 2.10 19.21
CA ASP A 36 -12.47 0.98 20.03
C ASP A 36 -11.73 -0.09 19.23
N LYS A 37 -12.14 -0.28 17.96
CA LYS A 37 -11.57 -1.26 17.01
C LYS A 37 -11.71 -0.78 15.58
N PHE A 38 -10.70 -1.09 14.74
CA PHE A 38 -10.72 -0.83 13.30
C PHE A 38 -11.42 -1.93 12.49
N LEU A 39 -12.48 -2.49 13.07
CA LEU A 39 -13.29 -3.55 12.47
C LEU A 39 -14.71 -3.05 12.22
N PRO A 40 -15.43 -3.64 11.25
CA PRO A 40 -16.85 -3.37 11.06
C PRO A 40 -17.65 -3.56 12.34
N THR A 41 -18.81 -2.91 12.41
CA THR A 41 -19.81 -3.17 13.45
C THR A 41 -20.42 -4.57 13.29
N ALA A 42 -21.15 -5.04 14.30
CA ALA A 42 -21.79 -6.36 14.26
C ALA A 42 -22.86 -6.49 13.16
N ASP A 43 -23.48 -5.37 12.78
CA ASP A 43 -24.48 -5.26 11.70
C ASP A 43 -23.84 -4.94 10.33
N GLY A 44 -22.50 -4.93 10.24
CA GLY A 44 -21.76 -4.78 9.00
C GLY A 44 -21.51 -3.33 8.54
N GLN A 45 -21.74 -2.33 9.38
CA GLN A 45 -21.37 -0.95 9.08
C GLN A 45 -19.85 -0.76 9.08
N PRO A 46 -19.31 0.25 8.37
CA PRO A 46 -17.89 0.58 8.43
C PRO A 46 -17.40 0.88 9.86
N PRO A 47 -16.08 0.83 10.11
CA PRO A 47 -15.53 1.08 11.46
C PRO A 47 -15.93 2.42 12.08
N LEU A 48 -16.20 3.47 11.29
CA LEU A 48 -16.71 4.76 11.79
C LEU A 48 -18.08 4.64 12.45
N GLY A 49 -18.87 3.61 12.11
CA GLY A 49 -20.13 3.29 12.82
C GLY A 49 -19.93 2.86 14.28
N ARG A 50 -18.71 2.64 14.73
CA ARG A 50 -18.34 2.36 16.13
C ARG A 50 -18.06 3.61 16.96
N ALA A 51 -17.93 4.75 16.32
CA ALA A 51 -17.69 6.02 17.01
C ALA A 51 -18.97 6.52 17.68
N GLU A 52 -18.88 6.92 18.95
CA GLU A 52 -20.04 7.35 19.73
C GLU A 52 -20.60 8.72 19.28
N ASN A 53 -19.75 9.61 18.77
CA ASN A 53 -20.11 10.99 18.44
C ASN A 53 -19.73 11.40 17.00
N TRP A 54 -19.93 10.49 16.04
CA TRP A 54 -19.68 10.76 14.63
C TRP A 54 -20.92 11.39 13.98
N CYS A 55 -21.19 12.66 14.36
CA CYS A 55 -22.36 13.44 13.93
C CYS A 55 -22.08 14.94 14.01
N THR A 56 -22.94 15.76 13.40
CA THR A 56 -22.91 17.22 13.52
C THR A 56 -23.29 17.68 14.94
N SER A 57 -23.15 18.95 15.22
CA SER A 57 -23.58 19.57 16.51
C SER A 57 -25.10 19.42 16.74
N GLU A 58 -25.89 19.32 15.68
CA GLU A 58 -27.33 19.11 15.71
C GLU A 58 -27.71 17.62 15.84
N GLY A 59 -26.71 16.70 15.77
CA GLY A 59 -26.93 15.27 15.89
C GLY A 59 -27.17 14.52 14.58
N PHE A 60 -26.97 15.14 13.44
CA PHE A 60 -27.08 14.48 12.14
C PHE A 60 -25.85 13.62 11.86
N PRO A 61 -26.00 12.33 11.48
CA PRO A 61 -24.90 11.42 11.30
C PRO A 61 -24.03 11.78 10.08
N TYR A 62 -22.71 11.73 10.25
CA TYR A 62 -21.76 11.82 9.14
C TYR A 62 -21.71 10.53 8.33
N GLU A 63 -21.23 10.64 7.08
CA GLU A 63 -20.91 9.48 6.24
C GLU A 63 -19.91 8.56 6.95
N LEU A 64 -20.22 7.26 6.95
CA LEU A 64 -19.40 6.25 7.64
C LEU A 64 -18.25 5.71 6.77
N SER A 65 -18.33 5.91 5.44
CA SER A 65 -17.26 5.50 4.54
C SER A 65 -16.17 6.57 4.49
N THR A 66 -14.94 6.14 4.35
CA THR A 66 -13.83 7.02 3.98
C THR A 66 -13.61 7.01 2.48
N MET A 67 -12.97 8.06 1.94
CA MET A 67 -12.68 8.15 0.50
C MET A 67 -11.82 6.97 0.05
N PRO A 68 -12.05 6.41 -1.15
CA PRO A 68 -11.39 5.20 -1.58
C PRO A 68 -9.91 5.41 -1.92
N GLY A 69 -9.15 4.40 -1.54
CA GLY A 69 -7.83 4.07 -2.07
C GLY A 69 -6.83 5.22 -2.13
N PHE A 70 -6.73 5.84 -3.29
CA PHE A 70 -5.70 6.83 -3.62
C PHE A 70 -6.18 8.28 -3.55
N ALA A 71 -7.33 8.56 -2.92
CA ALA A 71 -7.88 9.93 -2.87
C ALA A 71 -6.85 10.94 -2.30
N GLY A 72 -6.29 10.67 -1.13
CA GLY A 72 -5.30 11.56 -0.51
C GLY A 72 -3.99 11.64 -1.27
N SER A 73 -3.49 10.52 -1.79
CA SER A 73 -2.21 10.49 -2.51
C SER A 73 -2.31 10.95 -3.97
N SER A 74 -3.51 11.15 -4.49
CA SER A 74 -3.69 11.46 -5.91
C SER A 74 -3.18 12.85 -6.31
N ALA A 75 -3.21 13.82 -5.40
CA ALA A 75 -2.81 15.20 -5.65
C ALA A 75 -1.55 15.61 -4.87
N TYR A 76 -0.77 14.66 -4.32
CA TYR A 76 0.38 14.95 -3.47
C TYR A 76 1.44 15.81 -4.15
N TYR A 77 1.62 15.68 -5.46
CA TYR A 77 2.59 16.46 -6.24
C TYR A 77 2.26 17.97 -6.23
N LEU A 78 0.98 18.35 -6.13
CA LEU A 78 0.58 19.75 -5.95
C LEU A 78 0.99 20.26 -4.56
N ARG A 79 0.77 19.46 -3.53
CA ARG A 79 1.20 19.80 -2.16
C ARG A 79 2.73 19.94 -2.06
N TYR A 80 3.50 19.16 -2.82
CA TYR A 80 4.97 19.28 -2.86
C TYR A 80 5.47 20.59 -3.47
N MET A 81 4.66 21.24 -4.31
CA MET A 81 5.00 22.56 -4.83
C MET A 81 4.95 23.65 -3.75
N ASP A 82 4.13 23.44 -2.69
CA ASP A 82 3.90 24.42 -1.63
C ASP A 82 3.58 23.72 -0.29
N PRO A 83 4.56 23.03 0.32
CA PRO A 83 4.31 22.10 1.42
C PRO A 83 3.89 22.74 2.73
N HIS A 84 4.16 24.04 2.92
CA HIS A 84 3.87 24.80 4.13
C HIS A 84 2.66 25.74 4.00
N ASN A 85 1.86 25.59 2.99
CA ASN A 85 0.68 26.42 2.78
C ASN A 85 -0.50 25.88 3.60
N ASP A 86 -0.93 26.64 4.59
CA ASP A 86 -2.04 26.29 5.47
C ASP A 86 -3.41 26.75 4.95
N SER A 87 -3.44 27.57 3.89
CA SER A 87 -4.68 28.17 3.36
C SER A 87 -5.15 27.57 2.03
N ALA A 88 -4.29 26.89 1.31
CA ALA A 88 -4.63 26.26 0.02
C ALA A 88 -3.80 25.00 -0.21
N LEU A 89 -4.27 24.13 -1.11
CA LEU A 89 -3.50 22.96 -1.55
C LEU A 89 -2.16 23.36 -2.15
N VAL A 90 -2.18 24.42 -2.97
CA VAL A 90 -1.02 25.07 -3.57
C VAL A 90 -1.36 26.53 -3.87
N ALA A 91 -0.45 27.46 -3.60
CA ALA A 91 -0.64 28.87 -3.97
C ALA A 91 -0.62 29.02 -5.50
N PRO A 92 -1.45 29.90 -6.09
CA PRO A 92 -1.53 30.11 -7.54
C PRO A 92 -0.18 30.41 -8.18
N GLU A 93 0.64 31.25 -7.56
CA GLU A 93 1.97 31.62 -8.06
C GLU A 93 2.95 30.43 -8.05
N LYS A 94 2.85 29.55 -7.05
CA LYS A 94 3.66 28.32 -6.98
C LYS A 94 3.23 27.33 -8.07
N ASN A 95 1.94 27.15 -8.27
CA ASN A 95 1.43 26.32 -9.34
C ASN A 95 1.77 26.89 -10.72
N ALA A 96 1.66 28.20 -10.91
CA ALA A 96 2.04 28.84 -12.16
C ALA A 96 3.55 28.71 -12.46
N TYR A 97 4.40 28.65 -11.44
CA TYR A 97 5.84 28.45 -11.58
C TYR A 97 6.19 26.99 -11.91
N TRP A 98 5.71 26.04 -11.12
CA TRP A 98 6.05 24.62 -11.26
C TRP A 98 5.23 23.90 -12.36
N ARG A 99 4.00 24.35 -12.58
CA ARG A 99 3.06 23.84 -13.58
C ARG A 99 2.76 22.34 -13.38
N HIS A 100 3.06 21.53 -14.37
CA HIS A 100 2.95 20.05 -14.31
C HIS A 100 4.28 19.41 -13.89
N VAL A 101 4.23 18.13 -13.53
CA VAL A 101 5.44 17.35 -13.28
C VAL A 101 6.09 16.98 -14.62
N ASP A 102 7.37 17.37 -14.82
CA ASP A 102 8.09 17.16 -16.09
C ASP A 102 8.33 15.68 -16.38
N LEU A 103 8.72 14.91 -15.39
CA LEU A 103 8.99 13.48 -15.51
C LEU A 103 8.42 12.72 -14.29
N TYR A 104 7.54 11.78 -14.56
CA TYR A 104 6.93 10.92 -13.57
C TYR A 104 7.30 9.47 -13.83
N VAL A 105 7.95 8.83 -12.85
CA VAL A 105 8.49 7.47 -13.00
C VAL A 105 7.85 6.56 -11.97
N GLY A 106 7.31 5.44 -12.41
CA GLY A 106 6.67 4.49 -11.51
C GLY A 106 6.27 3.19 -12.17
N GLY A 107 6.02 2.16 -11.37
CA GLY A 107 5.63 0.86 -11.85
C GLY A 107 4.25 0.85 -12.52
N ALA A 108 4.06 -0.09 -13.44
CA ALA A 108 2.80 -0.26 -14.17
C ALA A 108 1.61 -0.65 -13.27
N GLU A 109 1.86 -1.15 -12.05
CA GLU A 109 0.85 -1.47 -11.05
C GLU A 109 0.01 -0.27 -10.60
N HIS A 110 0.52 0.94 -10.80
CA HIS A 110 -0.19 2.18 -10.49
C HIS A 110 -1.12 2.68 -11.60
N ALA A 111 -1.13 2.02 -12.76
CA ALA A 111 -1.91 2.46 -13.93
C ALA A 111 -3.41 2.52 -13.65
N THR A 112 -3.97 1.51 -12.97
CA THR A 112 -5.40 1.41 -12.65
C THR A 112 -5.79 2.01 -11.30
N GLY A 113 -4.83 2.51 -10.54
CA GLY A 113 -5.05 3.11 -9.23
C GLY A 113 -4.63 4.57 -9.22
N HIS A 114 -3.43 4.83 -8.68
CA HIS A 114 -2.90 6.17 -8.47
C HIS A 114 -2.93 7.06 -9.72
N LEU A 115 -2.55 6.56 -10.90
CA LEU A 115 -2.48 7.38 -12.11
C LEU A 115 -3.86 7.83 -12.59
N ILE A 116 -4.88 6.97 -12.52
CA ILE A 116 -6.27 7.34 -12.86
C ILE A 116 -6.78 8.40 -11.87
N TYR A 117 -6.57 8.19 -10.57
CA TYR A 117 -6.98 9.15 -9.54
C TYR A 117 -6.26 10.49 -9.68
N SER A 118 -4.94 10.50 -9.91
CA SER A 118 -4.18 11.73 -10.10
C SER A 118 -4.69 12.53 -11.29
N ARG A 119 -4.96 11.86 -12.41
CA ARG A 119 -5.49 12.51 -13.60
C ARG A 119 -6.91 13.03 -13.39
N PHE A 120 -7.78 12.26 -12.71
CA PHE A 120 -9.14 12.69 -12.39
C PHE A 120 -9.13 13.93 -11.48
N TRP A 121 -8.39 13.90 -10.37
CA TRP A 121 -8.29 15.04 -9.46
C TRP A 121 -7.67 16.27 -10.14
N ASN A 122 -6.64 16.08 -10.94
CA ASN A 122 -6.02 17.19 -11.67
C ASN A 122 -7.01 17.88 -12.60
N LYS A 123 -7.75 17.11 -13.40
CA LYS A 123 -8.76 17.68 -14.30
C LYS A 123 -9.89 18.37 -13.54
N PHE A 124 -10.35 17.79 -12.45
CA PHE A 124 -11.35 18.39 -11.59
C PHE A 124 -10.88 19.75 -11.00
N LEU A 125 -9.66 19.81 -10.48
CA LEU A 125 -9.09 21.05 -9.95
C LEU A 125 -8.85 22.08 -11.06
N PHE A 126 -8.48 21.65 -12.25
CA PHE A 126 -8.36 22.51 -13.43
C PHE A 126 -9.73 23.10 -13.85
N ASP A 127 -10.77 22.29 -13.91
CA ASP A 127 -12.13 22.74 -14.23
C ASP A 127 -12.67 23.75 -13.21
N LEU A 128 -12.24 23.67 -11.95
CA LEU A 128 -12.52 24.64 -10.90
C LEU A 128 -11.64 25.89 -10.98
N GLY A 129 -10.68 25.95 -11.90
CA GLY A 129 -9.73 27.08 -12.03
C GLY A 129 -8.71 27.20 -10.91
N LEU A 130 -8.47 26.13 -10.13
CA LEU A 130 -7.57 26.11 -8.98
C LEU A 130 -6.11 25.82 -9.37
N ILE A 131 -5.89 25.23 -10.55
CA ILE A 131 -4.56 24.92 -11.10
C ILE A 131 -4.49 25.27 -12.58
N VAL A 132 -3.28 25.41 -13.10
CA VAL A 132 -3.03 25.97 -14.46
C VAL A 132 -2.91 24.93 -15.57
N GLU A 133 -2.72 23.65 -15.24
CA GLU A 133 -2.56 22.57 -16.21
C GLU A 133 -3.66 21.52 -16.09
N ASP A 134 -4.17 21.05 -17.22
CA ASP A 134 -5.23 20.03 -17.26
C ASP A 134 -4.69 18.59 -17.14
N GLU A 135 -3.40 18.37 -17.34
CA GLU A 135 -2.73 17.08 -17.17
C GLU A 135 -1.61 17.18 -16.12
N PRO A 136 -1.52 16.20 -15.19
CA PRO A 136 -0.58 16.28 -14.09
C PRO A 136 0.87 16.03 -14.48
N PHE A 137 1.10 15.16 -15.47
CA PHE A 137 2.42 14.66 -15.83
C PHE A 137 2.71 14.90 -17.31
N ARG A 138 3.80 15.59 -17.61
CA ARG A 138 4.24 15.85 -18.98
C ARG A 138 4.80 14.60 -19.65
N LYS A 139 5.56 13.80 -18.89
CA LYS A 139 6.13 12.54 -19.35
C LYS A 139 6.01 11.49 -18.27
N LEU A 140 5.35 10.39 -18.61
CA LEU A 140 5.23 9.20 -17.77
C LEU A 140 6.16 8.11 -18.28
N VAL A 141 6.94 7.51 -17.37
CA VAL A 141 7.78 6.35 -17.66
C VAL A 141 7.40 5.21 -16.72
N ASN A 142 6.80 4.18 -17.28
CA ASN A 142 6.53 2.94 -16.59
C ASN A 142 7.67 1.96 -16.87
N GLN A 143 8.65 1.88 -15.96
CA GLN A 143 9.82 1.00 -16.11
C GLN A 143 9.49 -0.49 -15.90
N GLY A 144 8.24 -0.83 -15.55
CA GLY A 144 7.85 -2.16 -15.09
C GLY A 144 8.02 -2.35 -13.58
N MET A 145 7.83 -3.59 -13.13
CA MET A 145 7.97 -3.94 -11.71
C MET A 145 9.44 -4.17 -11.36
N ILE A 146 9.87 -3.66 -10.21
CA ILE A 146 11.18 -3.98 -9.66
C ILE A 146 11.21 -5.46 -9.31
N GLN A 147 12.24 -6.15 -9.77
CA GLN A 147 12.46 -7.57 -9.55
C GLN A 147 13.69 -7.78 -8.68
N GLY A 148 13.65 -8.81 -7.88
CA GLY A 148 14.77 -9.27 -7.08
C GLY A 148 14.97 -10.77 -7.26
N ARG A 149 16.15 -11.24 -6.94
CA ARG A 149 16.44 -12.65 -6.87
C ARG A 149 15.93 -13.19 -5.53
N SER A 150 15.01 -14.14 -5.56
CA SER A 150 14.59 -14.94 -4.42
C SER A 150 15.37 -16.25 -4.39
N ASN A 151 15.81 -16.67 -3.21
CA ASN A 151 16.40 -17.98 -3.00
C ASN A 151 15.42 -18.89 -2.26
N PHE A 152 15.47 -20.18 -2.56
CA PHE A 152 14.56 -21.19 -2.02
C PHE A 152 15.31 -22.35 -1.41
N VAL A 153 14.80 -22.81 -0.27
CA VAL A 153 15.09 -24.11 0.30
C VAL A 153 13.87 -25.02 0.11
N TYR A 154 14.08 -26.31 0.02
CA TYR A 154 13.03 -27.30 -0.25
C TYR A 154 12.80 -28.17 0.98
N ARG A 155 11.71 -27.92 1.67
CA ARG A 155 11.30 -28.70 2.83
C ARG A 155 10.58 -29.95 2.39
N ILE A 156 10.99 -31.11 2.86
CA ILE A 156 10.26 -32.38 2.67
C ILE A 156 8.96 -32.27 3.47
N LYS A 157 7.85 -32.58 2.83
CA LYS A 157 6.50 -32.44 3.40
C LYS A 157 6.38 -33.17 4.73
N ASP A 158 5.70 -32.54 5.67
CA ASP A 158 5.44 -33.00 7.03
C ASP A 158 6.70 -33.34 7.86
N THR A 159 7.86 -32.79 7.48
CA THR A 159 9.11 -32.98 8.24
C THR A 159 9.80 -31.63 8.51
N ASN A 160 10.90 -31.66 9.28
CA ASN A 160 11.84 -30.53 9.41
C ASN A 160 13.15 -30.82 8.68
N THR A 161 13.08 -31.59 7.58
CA THR A 161 14.22 -31.93 6.74
C THR A 161 14.18 -31.15 5.43
N PHE A 162 15.30 -30.58 5.05
CA PHE A 162 15.46 -29.79 3.84
C PHE A 162 16.41 -30.49 2.86
N VAL A 163 16.01 -30.58 1.61
CA VAL A 163 16.76 -31.26 0.57
C VAL A 163 17.34 -30.26 -0.42
N SER A 164 18.60 -30.46 -0.82
CA SER A 164 19.31 -29.64 -1.79
C SER A 164 18.65 -29.69 -3.17
N LEU A 165 18.79 -28.64 -3.96
CA LEU A 165 18.13 -28.41 -5.25
C LEU A 165 18.19 -29.60 -6.20
N GLY A 166 19.36 -30.18 -6.40
CA GLY A 166 19.55 -31.28 -7.36
C GLY A 166 18.94 -32.61 -6.94
N LEU A 167 18.58 -32.75 -5.66
CA LEU A 167 17.97 -33.97 -5.11
C LEU A 167 16.48 -33.83 -4.87
N LYS A 168 15.90 -32.64 -5.05
CA LYS A 168 14.52 -32.32 -4.66
C LYS A 168 13.45 -33.18 -5.38
N GLU A 169 13.71 -33.60 -6.61
CA GLU A 169 12.78 -34.42 -7.40
C GLU A 169 12.60 -35.85 -6.84
N GLN A 170 13.43 -36.25 -5.90
CA GLN A 170 13.35 -37.56 -5.23
C GLN A 170 12.37 -37.53 -4.05
N TYR A 171 11.84 -36.36 -3.67
CA TYR A 171 11.03 -36.14 -2.49
C TYR A 171 9.81 -35.27 -2.81
N ASP A 172 8.74 -35.43 -2.04
CA ASP A 172 7.61 -34.48 -2.06
C ASP A 172 8.01 -33.23 -1.24
N THR A 173 8.29 -32.13 -1.93
CA THR A 173 8.88 -30.94 -1.31
C THR A 173 8.00 -29.70 -1.47
N THR A 174 8.11 -28.80 -0.50
CA THR A 174 7.56 -27.45 -0.56
C THR A 174 8.68 -26.43 -0.58
N PRO A 175 8.74 -25.53 -1.59
CA PRO A 175 9.72 -24.46 -1.62
C PRO A 175 9.40 -23.41 -0.54
N ILE A 176 10.42 -22.94 0.16
CA ILE A 176 10.34 -21.89 1.17
C ILE A 176 11.36 -20.82 0.81
N HIS A 177 10.93 -19.57 0.78
CA HIS A 177 11.84 -18.43 0.62
C HIS A 177 12.84 -18.39 1.79
N VAL A 178 14.07 -18.08 1.49
CA VAL A 178 15.13 -17.94 2.48
C VAL A 178 15.79 -16.57 2.35
N ASP A 179 16.22 -16.01 3.49
CA ASP A 179 16.91 -14.72 3.56
C ASP A 179 18.14 -14.73 2.66
N VAL A 180 18.26 -13.71 1.82
CA VAL A 180 19.38 -13.58 0.87
C VAL A 180 20.73 -13.44 1.56
N ASN A 181 20.76 -12.95 2.80
CA ASN A 181 22.00 -12.75 3.56
C ASN A 181 22.64 -14.06 4.08
N ILE A 182 21.88 -15.15 4.10
CA ILE A 182 22.38 -16.48 4.51
C ILE A 182 22.60 -17.42 3.33
N VAL A 183 22.61 -16.89 2.11
CA VAL A 183 22.90 -17.62 0.87
C VAL A 183 24.05 -16.94 0.13
N SER A 184 25.09 -17.68 -0.17
CA SER A 184 26.24 -17.18 -0.92
C SER A 184 26.59 -18.14 -2.06
N ASN A 185 26.66 -17.63 -3.31
CA ASN A 185 26.91 -18.43 -4.51
C ASN A 185 25.99 -19.68 -4.60
N ASP A 186 24.69 -19.49 -4.35
CA ASP A 186 23.66 -20.52 -4.29
C ASP A 186 23.80 -21.52 -3.13
N GLN A 187 24.81 -21.42 -2.32
CA GLN A 187 25.03 -22.28 -1.17
C GLN A 187 24.42 -21.66 0.10
N LEU A 188 23.61 -22.43 0.81
CA LEU A 188 23.04 -22.06 2.10
C LEU A 188 24.06 -22.16 3.22
N ASP A 189 24.12 -21.16 4.08
CA ASP A 189 24.77 -21.25 5.38
C ASP A 189 23.82 -22.00 6.35
N LEU A 190 24.16 -23.25 6.66
CA LEU A 190 23.34 -24.14 7.47
C LEU A 190 23.16 -23.67 8.92
N GLU A 191 24.21 -23.11 9.50
CA GLU A 191 24.19 -22.64 10.90
C GLU A 191 23.39 -21.33 10.98
N ALA A 192 23.58 -20.43 10.03
CA ALA A 192 22.78 -19.21 9.94
C ALA A 192 21.29 -19.53 9.67
N PHE A 193 20.98 -20.55 8.87
CA PHE A 193 19.61 -20.99 8.63
C PHE A 193 18.94 -21.52 9.90
N LYS A 194 19.64 -22.35 10.68
CA LYS A 194 19.12 -22.85 11.96
C LYS A 194 18.90 -21.73 12.97
N ALA A 195 19.72 -20.69 12.94
CA ALA A 195 19.60 -19.53 13.81
C ALA A 195 18.55 -18.52 13.33
N TRP A 196 18.15 -18.55 12.05
CA TRP A 196 17.27 -17.57 11.43
C TRP A 196 15.85 -17.59 12.02
N ARG A 197 15.31 -18.81 12.27
CA ARG A 197 13.98 -18.95 12.89
C ARG A 197 13.96 -20.10 13.90
N PRO A 198 13.23 -19.95 15.01
CA PRO A 198 13.16 -20.99 16.04
C PRO A 198 12.72 -22.37 15.53
N GLU A 199 11.79 -22.40 14.56
CA GLU A 199 11.30 -23.64 13.97
C GLU A 199 12.35 -24.41 13.16
N TYR A 200 13.44 -23.77 12.76
CA TYR A 200 14.52 -24.39 12.00
C TYR A 200 15.73 -24.78 12.86
N ALA A 201 15.70 -24.51 14.14
CA ALA A 201 16.83 -24.81 15.06
C ALA A 201 17.23 -26.31 15.04
N THR A 202 16.29 -27.20 14.78
CA THR A 202 16.49 -28.67 14.70
C THR A 202 16.38 -29.18 13.25
N ALA A 203 16.61 -28.32 12.25
CA ALA A 203 16.51 -28.71 10.85
C ALA A 203 17.61 -29.70 10.47
N ASP A 204 17.23 -30.74 9.71
CA ASP A 204 18.11 -31.68 9.06
C ASP A 204 18.27 -31.35 7.57
N PHE A 205 19.41 -31.70 6.99
CA PHE A 205 19.73 -31.37 5.61
C PHE A 205 20.20 -32.59 4.82
N ILE A 206 19.63 -32.76 3.61
CA ILE A 206 20.12 -33.72 2.61
C ILE A 206 20.94 -32.91 1.59
N LEU A 207 22.25 -33.16 1.57
CA LEU A 207 23.23 -32.34 0.87
C LEU A 207 23.65 -32.97 -0.44
N GLU A 208 24.11 -32.15 -1.38
CA GLU A 208 24.81 -32.52 -2.61
C GLU A 208 26.30 -32.27 -2.40
N ASP A 209 27.15 -33.30 -2.49
CA ASP A 209 28.59 -33.21 -2.32
C ASP A 209 29.02 -32.40 -1.06
N GLY A 210 28.28 -32.60 0.04
CA GLY A 210 28.51 -31.90 1.32
C GLY A 210 28.04 -30.45 1.38
N LYS A 211 27.28 -29.98 0.38
CA LYS A 211 26.75 -28.60 0.31
C LYS A 211 25.22 -28.62 0.15
N TYR A 212 24.57 -27.59 0.66
CA TYR A 212 23.17 -27.34 0.39
C TYR A 212 23.07 -26.28 -0.71
N ILE A 213 22.56 -26.66 -1.86
CA ILE A 213 22.33 -25.73 -2.99
C ILE A 213 20.89 -25.28 -2.97
N CYS A 214 20.69 -23.97 -2.92
CA CYS A 214 19.37 -23.32 -3.00
C CYS A 214 18.88 -23.27 -4.45
N GLY A 215 17.58 -23.34 -4.64
CA GLY A 215 16.96 -22.86 -5.86
C GLY A 215 16.89 -21.35 -5.88
N TRP A 216 16.62 -20.77 -7.04
CA TRP A 216 16.38 -19.34 -7.17
C TRP A 216 15.38 -19.03 -8.29
N ALA A 217 14.71 -17.87 -8.15
CA ALA A 217 13.89 -17.30 -9.21
C ALA A 217 14.00 -15.78 -9.18
N VAL A 218 13.72 -15.17 -10.31
CA VAL A 218 13.54 -13.71 -10.37
C VAL A 218 12.06 -13.43 -10.14
N GLU A 219 11.75 -12.73 -9.06
CA GLU A 219 10.39 -12.43 -8.64
C GLU A 219 10.19 -10.94 -8.42
N LYS A 220 8.92 -10.52 -8.39
CA LYS A 220 8.58 -9.14 -7.99
C LYS A 220 9.08 -8.89 -6.57
N MET A 221 9.91 -7.86 -6.40
CA MET A 221 10.36 -7.43 -5.08
C MET A 221 9.19 -6.92 -4.24
N SER A 222 9.06 -7.40 -3.02
CA SER A 222 8.08 -6.92 -2.05
C SER A 222 8.70 -6.73 -0.67
N LYS A 223 8.15 -5.80 0.12
CA LYS A 223 8.66 -5.49 1.47
C LYS A 223 8.59 -6.68 2.45
N SER A 224 7.75 -7.67 2.18
CA SER A 224 7.58 -8.84 3.03
C SER A 224 8.54 -9.99 2.69
N MET A 225 9.30 -9.88 1.61
CA MET A 225 10.19 -10.95 1.12
C MET A 225 11.68 -10.59 1.22
N TYR A 226 12.00 -9.33 1.58
CA TYR A 226 13.38 -8.82 1.67
C TYR A 226 13.54 -7.97 2.92
#